data_e7ba816847cb27e4ad10a5585bdb55e8
#
_entry.id   e7ba816847cb27e4ad10a5585bdb55e8
#
_cell.length_a   1.000
_cell.length_b   1.000
_cell.length_c   1.000
_cell.angle_alpha   90.00
_cell.angle_beta   90.00
_cell.angle_gamma   90.00
#
_symmetry.space_group_name_H-M   'P 1'
#
loop_
_entity.id
_entity.type
_entity.pdbx_description
1 polymer ?
#
loop_
_entity_poly.entity_id
_entity_poly.type
_entity_poly.pdbx_seq_one_letter_code
_entity_poly.pdbx_strand_id
1 'polypeptide(L)'
;FSPIHSDTTVYHLYLVLRGDDCSLEEIKAYAKVMNVNYLQAKRALMQKRNLIAAGSAYDIWKMLGRLEPFNVHHEIWPEYPYG
;
A
#
# COMPACT_ATOMS: atom_id res chain seq x y z
N PHE A 1 -11.24 5.91 23.52
CA PHE A 1 -11.33 6.75 22.33
C PHE A 1 -10.02 6.67 21.53
N SER A 2 -10.12 6.38 20.25
CA SER A 2 -8.97 6.32 19.35
C SER A 2 -9.13 7.38 18.25
N PRO A 3 -8.16 8.31 18.06
CA PRO A 3 -8.23 9.31 16.99
C PRO A 3 -8.37 8.70 15.60
N ILE A 4 -7.80 7.51 15.38
CA ILE A 4 -7.86 6.83 14.08
C ILE A 4 -9.30 6.49 13.67
N HIS A 5 -10.18 6.21 14.64
CA HIS A 5 -11.57 5.87 14.38
C HIS A 5 -12.48 7.08 14.20
N SER A 6 -12.04 8.24 14.68
CA SER A 6 -12.80 9.47 14.54
C SER A 6 -12.38 10.33 13.35
N ASP A 7 -11.30 9.94 12.68
CA ASP A 7 -10.81 10.64 11.49
C ASP A 7 -11.69 10.31 10.29
N THR A 8 -12.28 11.32 9.67
CA THR A 8 -13.15 11.18 8.51
C THR A 8 -12.43 11.37 7.18
N THR A 9 -11.13 11.63 7.21
CA THR A 9 -10.33 11.83 6.00
C THR A 9 -10.23 10.51 5.22
N VAL A 10 -10.32 10.62 3.89
CA VAL A 10 -10.07 9.49 3.00
C VAL A 10 -8.60 9.54 2.61
N TYR A 11 -7.89 8.47 2.93
CA TYR A 11 -6.47 8.32 2.62
C TYR A 11 -6.28 7.40 1.43
N HIS A 12 -5.19 7.60 0.71
CA HIS A 12 -4.79 6.76 -0.42
C HIS A 12 -3.41 6.20 -0.13
N LEU A 13 -3.27 4.89 -0.24
CA LEU A 13 -2.02 4.17 0.02
C LEU A 13 -1.42 3.74 -1.32
N TYR A 14 -0.16 4.09 -1.54
CA TYR A 14 0.57 3.76 -2.77
C TYR A 14 1.75 2.86 -2.44
N LEU A 15 1.95 1.84 -3.26
CA LEU A 15 3.18 1.06 -3.28
C LEU A 15 4.17 1.78 -4.20
N VAL A 16 5.34 2.12 -3.68
CA VAL A 16 6.36 2.87 -4.42
C VAL A 16 7.52 1.95 -4.75
N LEU A 17 7.84 1.85 -6.03
CA LEU A 17 8.96 1.04 -6.49
C LEU A 17 10.29 1.73 -6.14
N ARG A 18 11.28 0.94 -5.72
CA ARG A 18 12.61 1.46 -5.36
C ARG A 18 13.48 1.77 -6.56
N GLY A 19 13.28 1.03 -7.66
CA GLY A 19 14.07 1.17 -8.86
C GLY A 19 13.20 1.35 -10.09
N ASP A 20 13.78 1.15 -11.27
CA ASP A 20 13.07 1.31 -12.52
C ASP A 20 12.09 0.17 -12.79
N ASP A 21 12.42 -1.02 -12.27
CA ASP A 21 11.57 -2.22 -12.39
C ASP A 21 11.10 -2.68 -11.02
N CYS A 22 9.98 -3.39 -11.00
CA CYS A 22 9.48 -4.00 -9.78
C CYS A 22 10.39 -5.16 -9.34
N SER A 23 10.68 -5.21 -8.04
CA SER A 23 11.43 -6.30 -7.44
C SER A 23 10.50 -7.45 -7.07
N LEU A 24 11.07 -8.62 -6.77
CA LEU A 24 10.29 -9.77 -6.33
C LEU A 24 9.50 -9.45 -5.04
N GLU A 25 10.09 -8.73 -4.09
CA GLU A 25 9.40 -8.33 -2.86
C GLU A 25 8.20 -7.44 -3.16
N GLU A 26 8.35 -6.50 -4.09
CA GLU A 26 7.27 -5.61 -4.48
C GLU A 26 6.14 -6.37 -5.17
N ILE A 27 6.48 -7.33 -6.03
CA ILE A 27 5.50 -8.20 -6.68
C ILE A 27 4.74 -9.02 -5.64
N LYS A 28 5.44 -9.63 -4.70
CA LYS A 28 4.83 -10.44 -3.64
C LYS A 28 3.90 -9.59 -2.78
N ALA A 29 4.34 -8.39 -2.38
CA ALA A 29 3.53 -7.49 -1.57
C ALA A 29 2.26 -7.09 -2.29
N TYR A 30 2.36 -6.67 -3.54
CA TYR A 30 1.21 -6.29 -4.34
C TYR A 30 0.24 -7.47 -4.52
N ALA A 31 0.77 -8.64 -4.86
CA ALA A 31 -0.05 -9.84 -5.06
C ALA A 31 -0.83 -10.21 -3.81
N LYS A 32 -0.19 -10.13 -2.64
CA LYS A 32 -0.82 -10.43 -1.35
C LYS A 32 -1.91 -9.43 -1.01
N VAL A 33 -1.61 -8.14 -1.13
CA VAL A 33 -2.54 -7.07 -0.75
C VAL A 33 -3.73 -7.02 -1.68
N MET A 34 -3.51 -7.16 -2.99
CA MET A 34 -4.56 -7.06 -4.00
C MET A 34 -5.22 -8.40 -4.30
N ASN A 35 -4.74 -9.48 -3.71
CA ASN A 35 -5.25 -10.83 -3.92
C ASN A 35 -5.26 -11.22 -5.40
N VAL A 36 -4.12 -11.05 -6.05
CA VAL A 36 -3.90 -11.40 -7.45
C VAL A 36 -2.69 -12.30 -7.56
N ASN A 37 -2.49 -12.95 -8.72
CA ASN A 37 -1.30 -13.77 -8.93
C ASN A 37 -0.08 -12.90 -9.29
N TYR A 38 1.10 -13.52 -9.34
CA TYR A 38 2.34 -12.79 -9.57
C TYR A 38 2.41 -12.14 -10.95
N LEU A 39 1.87 -12.79 -11.96
CA LEU A 39 1.87 -12.23 -13.31
C LEU A 39 1.01 -10.97 -13.37
N GLN A 40 -0.18 -11.03 -12.75
CA GLN A 40 -1.07 -9.87 -12.66
C GLN A 40 -0.41 -8.73 -11.87
N ALA A 41 0.24 -9.06 -10.75
CA ALA A 41 0.95 -8.07 -9.94
C ALA A 41 2.07 -7.41 -10.75
N LYS A 42 2.87 -8.20 -11.45
CA LYS A 42 3.96 -7.68 -12.27
C LYS A 42 3.45 -6.73 -13.37
N ARG A 43 2.34 -7.08 -14.00
CA ARG A 43 1.73 -6.23 -15.02
C ARG A 43 1.18 -4.93 -14.44
N ALA A 44 0.64 -4.98 -13.22
CA ALA A 44 0.09 -3.80 -12.56
C ALA A 44 1.18 -2.83 -12.11
N LEU A 45 2.35 -3.33 -11.71
CA LEU A 45 3.46 -2.54 -11.19
C LEU A 45 4.31 -1.96 -12.34
N MET A 46 3.68 -1.24 -13.23
CA MET A 46 4.35 -0.62 -14.38
C MET A 46 4.74 0.83 -14.12
N GLN A 47 4.19 1.44 -13.07
CA GLN A 47 4.48 2.81 -12.68
C GLN A 47 5.25 2.81 -11.37
N LYS A 48 5.98 3.90 -11.11
CA LYS A 48 6.74 4.01 -9.86
C LYS A 48 5.83 4.05 -8.64
N ARG A 49 4.67 4.69 -8.74
CA ARG A 49 3.67 4.76 -7.67
C ARG A 49 2.41 4.05 -8.12
N ASN A 50 1.94 3.11 -7.33
CA ASN A 50 0.77 2.31 -7.67
C ASN A 50 -0.21 2.33 -6.50
N LEU A 51 -1.44 2.79 -6.75
CA LEU A 51 -2.48 2.82 -5.73
C LEU A 51 -2.87 1.38 -5.37
N ILE A 52 -2.78 1.06 -4.08
CA ILE A 52 -3.14 -0.27 -3.59
C ILE A 52 -4.31 -0.26 -2.61
N ALA A 53 -4.64 0.88 -2.04
CA ALA A 53 -5.78 0.99 -1.13
C ALA A 53 -6.22 2.44 -1.00
N ALA A 54 -7.52 2.62 -0.75
CA ALA A 54 -8.09 3.91 -0.39
C ALA A 54 -9.17 3.66 0.64
N GLY A 55 -9.29 4.55 1.63
CA GLY A 55 -10.30 4.42 2.66
C GLY A 55 -9.97 5.23 3.89
N SER A 56 -10.62 4.88 5.00
CA SER A 56 -10.43 5.58 6.26
C SER A 56 -9.02 5.34 6.84
N ALA A 57 -8.66 6.12 7.86
CA ALA A 57 -7.40 5.92 8.57
C ALA A 57 -7.25 4.50 9.09
N TYR A 58 -8.34 3.91 9.58
CA TYR A 58 -8.34 2.54 10.09
C TYR A 58 -8.11 1.52 8.96
N ASP A 59 -8.74 1.72 7.80
CA ASP A 59 -8.54 0.84 6.64
C ASP A 59 -7.08 0.84 6.20
N ILE A 60 -6.46 2.03 6.14
CA ILE A 60 -5.05 2.16 5.78
C ILE A 60 -4.17 1.48 6.83
N TRP A 61 -4.49 1.63 8.11
CA TRP A 61 -3.74 0.99 9.19
C TRP A 61 -3.72 -0.54 9.03
N LYS A 62 -4.86 -1.13 8.68
CA LYS A 62 -4.94 -2.56 8.43
C LYS A 62 -4.08 -2.98 7.24
N MET A 63 -4.10 -2.19 6.17
CA MET A 63 -3.29 -2.48 4.98
C MET A 63 -1.80 -2.36 5.25
N LEU A 64 -1.39 -1.40 6.06
CA LEU A 64 0.01 -1.27 6.48
C LEU A 64 0.48 -2.53 7.21
N GLY A 65 -0.38 -3.11 8.05
CA GLY A 65 -0.08 -4.37 8.72
C GLY A 65 0.16 -5.52 7.74
N ARG A 66 -0.54 -5.53 6.62
CA ARG A 66 -0.34 -6.54 5.57
C ARG A 66 0.96 -6.33 4.80
N LEU A 67 1.42 -5.08 4.68
CA LEU A 67 2.67 -4.76 4.01
C LEU A 67 3.90 -5.00 4.89
N GLU A 68 3.73 -5.03 6.21
CA GLU A 68 4.83 -5.10 7.16
C GLU A 68 5.80 -6.27 6.90
N PRO A 69 5.35 -7.50 6.56
CA PRO A 69 6.27 -8.61 6.28
C PRO A 69 7.14 -8.41 5.05
N PHE A 70 6.83 -7.43 4.22
CA PHE A 70 7.53 -7.20 2.95
C PHE A 70 8.43 -5.98 3.07
N ASN A 71 9.61 -6.06 2.47
CA ASN A 71 10.56 -4.95 2.46
C ASN A 71 10.29 -4.05 1.26
N VAL A 72 9.21 -3.25 1.36
CA VAL A 72 8.75 -2.37 0.29
C VAL A 72 8.53 -0.96 0.81
N HIS A 73 8.59 0.02 -0.08
CA HIS A 73 8.28 1.40 0.22
C HIS A 73 6.81 1.71 -0.06
N HIS A 74 6.24 2.59 0.74
CA HIS A 74 4.88 3.06 0.52
C HIS A 74 4.79 4.56 0.77
N GLU A 75 3.74 5.17 0.22
CA GLU A 75 3.35 6.56 0.47
C GLU A 75 1.88 6.62 0.78
N ILE A 76 1.48 7.56 1.62
CA ILE A 76 0.08 7.80 1.95
C ILE A 76 -0.24 9.26 1.70
N TRP A 77 -1.34 9.51 1.01
CA TRP A 77 -1.82 10.86 0.74
C TRP A 77 -3.28 10.97 1.17
N PRO A 78 -3.71 12.06 1.83
CA PRO A 78 -2.87 13.10 2.42
C PRO A 78 -2.01 12.58 3.58
N GLU A 79 -1.23 13.45 4.22
CA GLU A 79 -0.32 13.05 5.31
C GLU A 79 -1.04 12.22 6.36
N TYR A 80 -0.42 11.05 6.68
CA TYR A 80 -0.99 10.08 7.60
C TYR A 80 -0.26 10.15 8.94
N PRO A 81 -0.92 10.69 10.00
CA PRO A 81 -0.22 10.92 11.27
C PRO A 81 -0.16 9.72 12.21
N TYR A 82 -0.72 8.58 11.82
CA TYR A 82 -0.92 7.45 12.74
C TYR A 82 0.14 6.37 12.65
N GLY A 83 1.11 6.53 11.82
CA GLY A 83 2.01 5.44 11.65
C GLY A 83 3.27 5.68 11.04
#